data_663bdd589864c61863928c2e72414a99
#
_entry.id   663bdd589864c61863928c2e72414a99
#
_cell.length_a   1.000
_cell.length_b   1.000
_cell.length_c   1.000
_cell.angle_alpha   90.00
_cell.angle_beta   90.00
_cell.angle_gamma   90.00
#
_symmetry.space_group_name_H-M   'P 1'
#
loop_
_entity.id
_entity.type
_entity.pdbx_description
1 polymer ?
#
loop_
_entity_poly.entity_id
_entity_poly.type
_entity_poly.pdbx_seq_one_letter_code
_entity_poly.pdbx_strand_id
1 'polypeptide(L)'
;QLYMYMVRFTDGNTIWGRKMKNPAEFAGEPVCQFASLPDTWETMDNRVAEGPWVMKYRDRYYMMYNANHTSTEWGNYQLGVAEADSPLGFQNGNKYSYPVVGCNQTQLEEKQVDLLRYGRTYEPLFAYTEDKPEGDWTKATYDDSGWARGETGFSSREVKGSTTRHLGTLWNTPSLWLRKTFSAGSETGNLALRVAHDGDTRIYLNGTLVYEKQGRDYCIVNLDKKLRAALKEGTNLLAVETNKGRSQFFDVSLFDMKDGIADDILMTPGQPNILRGPNGFEWWLIYMANKNDEHRGQYINRVQFFDKTLFVDGITGPRTAGYHPEPSMPTFAGKGETASFGVLQQVQPSVDYLFETGVKTEGGAGVIAWWKDADNCAYVGLDAENRSWYLRTLVGGKENKESYALPEDFHWGVYHHLRIERNGGCLKIWLDEILAPGRHVFAEALPAEEAGVPGVFDETKSALFE
;
A
#
# COMPACT_ATOMS: atom_id res chain seq x y z
N GLN A 1 -15.82 -17.04 9.71
CA GLN A 1 -15.92 -17.58 8.34
C GLN A 1 -14.67 -17.25 7.55
N LEU A 2 -14.03 -18.26 6.93
CA LEU A 2 -12.82 -18.11 6.13
C LEU A 2 -13.13 -17.81 4.67
N TYR A 3 -12.27 -17.02 4.05
CA TYR A 3 -12.28 -16.71 2.63
C TYR A 3 -10.87 -16.78 2.09
N MET A 4 -10.73 -17.26 0.87
CA MET A 4 -9.48 -17.27 0.13
C MET A 4 -9.60 -16.29 -1.04
N TYR A 5 -8.62 -15.42 -1.19
CA TYR A 5 -8.49 -14.57 -2.37
C TYR A 5 -7.32 -15.04 -3.21
N MET A 6 -7.50 -14.96 -4.52
CA MET A 6 -6.55 -15.50 -5.48
C MET A 6 -6.52 -14.66 -6.74
N VAL A 7 -5.45 -14.76 -7.47
CA VAL A 7 -5.32 -14.18 -8.79
C VAL A 7 -5.53 -15.27 -9.84
N ARG A 8 -6.31 -14.95 -10.88
CA ARG A 8 -6.49 -15.81 -12.05
C ARG A 8 -6.18 -15.03 -13.32
N PHE A 9 -5.51 -15.70 -14.23
CA PHE A 9 -5.22 -15.13 -15.53
C PHE A 9 -6.40 -15.38 -16.47
N THR A 10 -7.28 -14.39 -16.60
CA THR A 10 -8.48 -14.44 -17.45
C THR A 10 -8.48 -13.28 -18.44
N ASP A 11 -8.69 -12.06 -17.98
CA ASP A 11 -8.62 -10.83 -18.76
C ASP A 11 -7.49 -9.95 -18.20
N GLY A 12 -6.23 -10.35 -18.45
CA GLY A 12 -5.11 -9.99 -17.64
C GLY A 12 -5.16 -10.74 -16.29
N ASN A 13 -4.45 -10.27 -15.29
CA ASN A 13 -4.59 -10.75 -13.92
C ASN A 13 -5.86 -10.17 -13.29
N THR A 14 -6.73 -11.03 -12.78
CA THR A 14 -7.98 -10.66 -12.13
C THR A 14 -8.05 -11.24 -10.72
N ILE A 15 -8.70 -10.53 -9.82
CA ILE A 15 -8.85 -10.97 -8.43
C ILE A 15 -10.17 -11.74 -8.27
N TRP A 16 -10.06 -12.90 -7.64
CA TRP A 16 -11.15 -13.80 -7.32
C TRP A 16 -11.19 -14.09 -5.84
N GLY A 17 -12.37 -14.29 -5.30
CA GLY A 17 -12.58 -14.71 -3.93
C GLY A 17 -13.38 -15.99 -3.85
N ARG A 18 -13.16 -16.80 -2.79
CA ARG A 18 -13.89 -18.03 -2.56
C ARG A 18 -14.12 -18.26 -1.08
N LYS A 19 -15.32 -18.67 -0.70
CA LYS A 19 -15.64 -19.09 0.64
C LYS A 19 -14.93 -20.40 0.97
N MET A 20 -14.40 -20.51 2.18
CA MET A 20 -13.72 -21.71 2.68
C MET A 20 -14.57 -22.38 3.75
N LYS A 21 -14.53 -23.69 3.81
CA LYS A 21 -15.07 -24.48 4.90
C LYS A 21 -14.08 -24.53 6.07
N ASN A 22 -12.83 -24.78 5.73
CA ASN A 22 -11.66 -24.75 6.62
C ASN A 22 -10.43 -24.34 5.78
N PRO A 23 -9.22 -24.19 6.33
CA PRO A 23 -8.04 -23.77 5.56
C PRO A 23 -7.67 -24.66 4.35
N ALA A 24 -8.15 -25.89 4.30
CA ALA A 24 -7.84 -26.87 3.25
C ALA A 24 -9.02 -27.14 2.28
N GLU A 25 -10.25 -26.74 2.64
CA GLU A 25 -11.44 -27.08 1.87
C GLU A 25 -12.26 -25.86 1.46
N PHE A 26 -12.70 -25.87 0.21
CA PHE A 26 -13.62 -24.85 -0.31
C PHE A 26 -15.08 -25.14 0.10
N ALA A 27 -15.85 -24.05 0.31
CA ALA A 27 -17.27 -24.12 0.67
C ALA A 27 -18.21 -23.50 -0.38
N GLY A 28 -17.72 -23.10 -1.53
CA GLY A 28 -18.53 -22.48 -2.59
C GLY A 28 -17.77 -22.34 -3.89
N GLU A 29 -18.40 -21.78 -4.91
CA GLU A 29 -17.75 -21.48 -6.18
C GLU A 29 -16.90 -20.20 -6.09
N PRO A 30 -15.83 -20.07 -6.90
CA PRO A 30 -15.05 -18.85 -6.97
C PRO A 30 -15.87 -17.73 -7.61
N VAL A 31 -15.78 -16.54 -7.02
CA VAL A 31 -16.46 -15.33 -7.48
C VAL A 31 -15.40 -14.33 -7.97
N CYS A 32 -15.53 -13.89 -9.23
CA CYS A 32 -14.69 -12.79 -9.73
C CYS A 32 -15.04 -11.52 -8.98
N GLN A 33 -14.04 -10.89 -8.40
CA GLN A 33 -14.22 -9.61 -7.72
C GLN A 33 -14.08 -8.47 -8.73
N PHE A 34 -12.93 -8.36 -9.37
CA PHE A 34 -12.71 -7.35 -10.40
C PHE A 34 -11.45 -7.63 -11.25
N ALA A 35 -11.37 -6.92 -12.38
CA ALA A 35 -10.20 -6.75 -13.22
C ALA A 35 -9.68 -5.31 -13.12
N SER A 36 -8.54 -5.01 -13.75
CA SER A 36 -8.07 -3.64 -13.91
C SER A 36 -9.04 -2.81 -14.76
N LEU A 37 -9.25 -1.57 -14.38
CA LEU A 37 -10.07 -0.62 -15.15
C LEU A 37 -9.26 -0.07 -16.32
N PRO A 38 -9.72 -0.23 -17.57
CA PRO A 38 -9.08 0.34 -18.74
C PRO A 38 -9.07 1.87 -18.68
N ASP A 39 -8.07 2.48 -19.30
CA ASP A 39 -7.90 3.93 -19.42
C ASP A 39 -7.84 4.68 -18.07
N THR A 40 -7.36 3.99 -17.04
CA THR A 40 -7.15 4.55 -15.70
C THR A 40 -5.71 4.34 -15.24
N TRP A 41 -5.40 4.80 -14.01
CA TRP A 41 -4.10 4.54 -13.38
C TRP A 41 -3.78 3.04 -13.25
N GLU A 42 -4.77 2.15 -13.31
CA GLU A 42 -4.61 0.70 -13.20
C GLU A 42 -4.07 0.03 -14.46
N THR A 43 -4.09 0.71 -15.58
CA THR A 43 -3.69 0.15 -16.89
C THR A 43 -2.69 1.02 -17.64
N MET A 44 -1.82 1.69 -16.88
CA MET A 44 -0.80 2.57 -17.48
C MET A 44 0.24 1.80 -18.31
N ASP A 45 0.56 0.58 -17.91
CA ASP A 45 1.54 -0.26 -18.58
C ASP A 45 1.08 -1.71 -18.79
N ASN A 46 0.19 -2.23 -17.96
CA ASN A 46 -0.31 -3.61 -18.10
C ASN A 46 -1.64 -3.82 -17.39
N ARG A 47 -2.37 -4.85 -17.81
CA ARG A 47 -3.66 -5.25 -17.24
C ARG A 47 -3.43 -6.25 -16.09
N VAL A 48 -3.07 -5.72 -14.94
CA VAL A 48 -2.78 -6.50 -13.73
C VAL A 48 -3.65 -6.00 -12.59
N ALA A 49 -4.39 -6.90 -11.96
CA ALA A 49 -4.98 -6.72 -10.65
C ALA A 49 -4.62 -7.93 -9.81
N GLU A 50 -3.75 -7.75 -8.80
CA GLU A 50 -3.19 -8.86 -8.02
C GLU A 50 -2.84 -8.46 -6.58
N GLY A 51 -2.27 -9.39 -5.80
CA GLY A 51 -1.83 -9.15 -4.44
C GLY A 51 -2.97 -8.72 -3.49
N PRO A 52 -4.15 -9.36 -3.52
CA PRO A 52 -5.27 -8.93 -2.69
C PRO A 52 -4.99 -9.16 -1.21
N TRP A 53 -5.13 -8.12 -0.42
CA TRP A 53 -5.17 -8.19 1.03
C TRP A 53 -6.47 -7.62 1.55
N VAL A 54 -7.25 -8.40 2.29
CA VAL A 54 -8.58 -7.99 2.76
C VAL A 54 -8.58 -7.83 4.27
N MET A 55 -9.10 -6.71 4.71
CA MET A 55 -9.37 -6.44 6.12
C MET A 55 -10.81 -6.01 6.33
N LYS A 56 -11.29 -6.16 7.55
CA LYS A 56 -12.55 -5.57 8.00
C LYS A 56 -12.27 -4.43 8.98
N TYR A 57 -12.84 -3.27 8.69
CA TYR A 57 -12.85 -2.15 9.61
C TYR A 57 -14.29 -1.69 9.85
N ARG A 58 -14.74 -1.71 11.10
CA ARG A 58 -16.14 -1.49 11.47
C ARG A 58 -17.07 -2.45 10.72
N ASP A 59 -17.98 -1.91 9.91
CA ASP A 59 -18.99 -2.64 9.15
C ASP A 59 -18.63 -2.87 7.68
N ARG A 60 -17.42 -2.44 7.24
CA ARG A 60 -16.95 -2.53 5.86
C ARG A 60 -15.74 -3.43 5.70
N TYR A 61 -15.63 -3.98 4.50
CA TYR A 61 -14.45 -4.70 4.02
C TYR A 61 -13.67 -3.82 3.06
N TYR A 62 -12.35 -3.88 3.20
CA TYR A 62 -11.40 -3.16 2.36
C TYR A 62 -10.45 -4.17 1.75
N MET A 63 -10.35 -4.16 0.44
CA MET A 63 -9.35 -4.94 -0.29
C MET A 63 -8.30 -3.99 -0.85
N MET A 64 -7.09 -4.10 -0.35
CA MET A 64 -5.94 -3.48 -1.00
C MET A 64 -5.38 -4.44 -2.05
N TYR A 65 -5.01 -3.90 -3.20
CA TYR A 65 -4.55 -4.68 -4.35
C TYR A 65 -3.51 -3.90 -5.15
N ASN A 66 -2.81 -4.60 -6.02
CA ASN A 66 -1.83 -4.03 -6.94
C ASN A 66 -2.40 -3.91 -8.33
N ALA A 67 -1.98 -2.88 -9.04
CA ALA A 67 -2.24 -2.71 -10.47
C ALA A 67 -0.96 -2.35 -11.22
N ASN A 68 -0.96 -2.53 -12.54
CA ASN A 68 0.16 -2.37 -13.46
C ASN A 68 1.27 -3.43 -13.30
N HIS A 69 2.42 -3.19 -13.94
CA HIS A 69 3.53 -4.12 -13.93
C HIS A 69 4.52 -3.83 -12.80
N THR A 70 5.08 -4.88 -12.25
CA THR A 70 6.00 -4.83 -11.11
C THR A 70 7.48 -4.72 -11.49
N SER A 71 7.80 -4.62 -12.79
CA SER A 71 9.19 -4.46 -13.23
C SER A 71 9.74 -3.13 -12.77
N THR A 72 10.93 -3.14 -12.16
CA THR A 72 11.66 -1.93 -11.79
C THR A 72 12.10 -1.11 -13.00
N GLU A 73 12.30 -1.78 -14.12
CA GLU A 73 12.80 -1.16 -15.34
C GLU A 73 11.78 -0.25 -16.02
N TRP A 74 10.48 -0.52 -15.85
CA TRP A 74 9.42 0.22 -16.54
C TRP A 74 8.04 0.09 -15.88
N GLY A 75 7.98 -0.46 -14.67
CA GLY A 75 6.71 -0.74 -14.01
C GLY A 75 6.10 0.48 -13.35
N ASN A 76 4.79 0.54 -13.41
CA ASN A 76 3.96 1.51 -12.69
C ASN A 76 3.15 0.83 -11.58
N TYR A 77 3.72 -0.19 -10.96
CA TYR A 77 3.06 -0.93 -9.88
C TYR A 77 2.64 0.02 -8.76
N GLN A 78 1.38 -0.01 -8.40
CA GLN A 78 0.76 0.90 -7.44
C GLN A 78 -0.29 0.15 -6.63
N LEU A 79 -0.62 0.66 -5.46
CA LEU A 79 -1.61 0.09 -4.57
C LEU A 79 -2.94 0.83 -4.68
N GLY A 80 -4.00 0.10 -4.93
CA GLY A 80 -5.38 0.57 -4.91
C GLY A 80 -6.18 -0.02 -3.77
N VAL A 81 -7.37 0.54 -3.54
CA VAL A 81 -8.35 0.06 -2.56
C VAL A 81 -9.70 -0.09 -3.23
N ALA A 82 -10.37 -1.19 -2.91
CA ALA A 82 -11.80 -1.38 -3.16
C ALA A 82 -12.52 -1.61 -1.83
N GLU A 83 -13.76 -1.12 -1.72
CA GLU A 83 -14.62 -1.28 -0.55
C GLU A 83 -15.78 -2.23 -0.84
N ALA A 84 -16.29 -2.92 0.19
CA ALA A 84 -17.47 -3.75 0.06
C ALA A 84 -18.21 -3.94 1.40
N ASP A 85 -19.49 -4.25 1.35
CA ASP A 85 -20.29 -4.57 2.53
C ASP A 85 -20.20 -6.07 2.90
N SER A 86 -19.58 -6.88 2.05
CA SER A 86 -19.38 -8.31 2.28
C SER A 86 -18.03 -8.80 1.74
N PRO A 87 -17.50 -9.91 2.25
CA PRO A 87 -16.18 -10.42 1.85
C PRO A 87 -16.01 -10.76 0.36
N LEU A 88 -17.09 -11.06 -0.33
CA LEU A 88 -17.09 -11.38 -1.77
C LEU A 88 -17.86 -10.35 -2.62
N GLY A 89 -18.05 -9.14 -2.10
CA GLY A 89 -18.82 -8.07 -2.72
C GLY A 89 -18.00 -7.01 -3.43
N PHE A 90 -16.70 -7.20 -3.62
CA PHE A 90 -15.85 -6.22 -4.29
C PHE A 90 -16.15 -6.17 -5.81
N GLN A 91 -16.19 -4.96 -6.34
CA GLN A 91 -16.51 -4.70 -7.74
C GLN A 91 -15.71 -3.51 -8.28
N ASN A 92 -15.62 -3.39 -9.60
CA ASN A 92 -14.99 -2.23 -10.23
C ASN A 92 -15.61 -0.89 -9.81
N GLY A 93 -16.92 -0.87 -9.56
CA GLY A 93 -17.66 0.35 -9.21
C GLY A 93 -17.42 0.88 -7.80
N ASN A 94 -16.76 0.11 -6.93
CA ASN A 94 -16.45 0.53 -5.54
C ASN A 94 -14.95 0.55 -5.24
N LYS A 95 -14.14 0.66 -6.28
CA LYS A 95 -12.72 0.99 -6.20
C LYS A 95 -12.50 2.49 -6.00
N TYR A 96 -11.41 2.83 -5.35
CA TYR A 96 -10.95 4.22 -5.34
C TYR A 96 -10.47 4.63 -6.73
N SER A 97 -10.75 5.85 -7.13
CA SER A 97 -10.35 6.39 -8.43
C SER A 97 -8.86 6.75 -8.54
N TYR A 98 -8.13 6.61 -7.44
CA TYR A 98 -6.71 6.95 -7.32
C TYR A 98 -5.96 5.86 -6.56
N PRO A 99 -4.64 5.71 -6.79
CA PRO A 99 -3.82 4.81 -6.00
C PRO A 99 -3.58 5.39 -4.60
N VAL A 100 -3.73 4.58 -3.56
CA VAL A 100 -3.44 5.00 -2.17
C VAL A 100 -1.94 5.04 -1.87
N VAL A 101 -1.16 4.26 -2.62
CA VAL A 101 0.31 4.34 -2.66
C VAL A 101 0.72 4.39 -4.12
N GLY A 102 1.18 5.56 -4.54
CA GLY A 102 1.55 5.82 -5.92
C GLY A 102 2.94 5.28 -6.30
N CYS A 103 3.19 5.20 -7.59
CA CYS A 103 4.52 4.85 -8.11
C CYS A 103 5.47 6.06 -8.06
N ASN A 104 6.75 5.76 -8.29
CA ASN A 104 7.84 6.74 -8.31
C ASN A 104 7.57 7.99 -9.15
N GLN A 105 6.80 7.90 -10.22
CA GLN A 105 6.54 9.07 -11.07
C GLN A 105 5.68 10.11 -10.39
N THR A 106 4.61 9.69 -9.71
CA THR A 106 3.79 10.62 -8.93
C THR A 106 4.65 11.34 -7.90
N GLN A 107 5.56 10.63 -7.25
CA GLN A 107 6.51 11.22 -6.30
C GLN A 107 7.51 12.15 -6.97
N LEU A 108 7.99 11.80 -8.16
CA LEU A 108 8.88 12.65 -8.96
C LEU A 108 8.21 13.95 -9.37
N GLU A 109 6.98 13.88 -9.86
CA GLU A 109 6.22 15.05 -10.30
C GLU A 109 5.93 16.03 -9.16
N GLU A 110 5.71 15.54 -7.95
CA GLU A 110 5.48 16.39 -6.77
C GLU A 110 6.74 17.12 -6.27
N LYS A 111 7.93 16.54 -6.49
CA LYS A 111 9.20 17.03 -5.91
C LYS A 111 10.13 17.69 -6.91
N GLN A 112 9.83 17.63 -8.21
CA GLN A 112 10.82 17.94 -9.24
C GLN A 112 10.23 18.70 -10.42
N VAL A 113 11.08 19.52 -11.04
CA VAL A 113 10.77 20.20 -12.29
C VAL A 113 11.37 19.42 -13.44
N ASP A 114 10.53 18.94 -14.36
CA ASP A 114 10.99 18.40 -15.65
C ASP A 114 11.42 19.54 -16.56
N LEU A 115 12.72 19.70 -16.73
CA LEU A 115 13.31 20.77 -17.52
C LEU A 115 12.96 20.68 -19.02
N LEU A 116 12.53 19.50 -19.50
CA LEU A 116 12.14 19.31 -20.89
C LEU A 116 10.71 19.78 -21.18
N ARG A 117 9.84 19.86 -20.15
CA ARG A 117 8.43 20.23 -20.27
C ARG A 117 8.13 21.60 -19.65
N TYR A 118 8.82 21.94 -18.56
CA TYR A 118 8.57 23.13 -17.76
C TYR A 118 9.78 24.06 -17.81
N GLY A 119 9.74 25.01 -18.73
CA GLY A 119 10.60 26.18 -18.69
C GLY A 119 9.88 27.33 -18.01
N ARG A 120 9.99 28.55 -18.57
CA ARG A 120 9.15 29.69 -18.16
C ARG A 120 7.67 29.51 -18.55
N THR A 121 7.44 28.67 -19.54
CA THR A 121 6.13 28.27 -20.06
C THR A 121 6.15 26.76 -20.28
N TYR A 122 4.98 26.13 -20.25
CA TYR A 122 4.83 24.72 -20.58
C TYR A 122 5.08 24.50 -22.07
N GLU A 123 6.13 23.80 -22.40
CA GLU A 123 6.55 23.51 -23.79
C GLU A 123 6.85 22.01 -23.96
N PRO A 124 5.82 21.14 -24.05
CA PRO A 124 6.04 19.71 -24.08
C PRO A 124 6.55 19.17 -25.42
N LEU A 125 6.56 19.97 -26.47
CA LEU A 125 6.82 19.51 -27.84
C LEU A 125 8.32 19.34 -28.12
N PHE A 126 8.65 18.18 -28.67
CA PHE A 126 9.93 17.83 -29.26
C PHE A 126 9.88 18.02 -30.79
N ALA A 127 10.97 18.45 -31.39
CA ALA A 127 11.16 18.25 -32.81
C ALA A 127 11.52 16.77 -33.07
N TYR A 128 10.87 16.11 -34.01
CA TYR A 128 11.16 14.73 -34.34
C TYR A 128 11.14 14.45 -35.83
N THR A 129 11.90 13.42 -36.22
CA THR A 129 11.87 12.85 -37.56
C THR A 129 12.05 11.34 -37.47
N GLU A 130 11.41 10.64 -38.42
CA GLU A 130 11.52 9.20 -38.60
C GLU A 130 12.54 8.84 -39.69
N ASP A 131 13.03 9.84 -40.43
CA ASP A 131 14.09 9.73 -41.42
C ASP A 131 15.45 10.07 -40.79
N LYS A 132 16.46 9.27 -41.09
CA LYS A 132 17.81 9.49 -40.56
C LYS A 132 18.35 10.86 -40.96
N PRO A 133 18.62 11.75 -39.98
CA PRO A 133 19.16 13.08 -40.30
C PRO A 133 20.61 12.98 -40.77
N GLU A 134 20.97 13.83 -41.72
CA GLU A 134 22.34 13.98 -42.17
C GLU A 134 23.07 15.06 -41.36
N GLY A 135 24.40 14.95 -41.26
CA GLY A 135 25.24 15.94 -40.57
C GLY A 135 25.17 15.94 -39.05
N ASP A 136 25.51 17.06 -38.43
CA ASP A 136 25.71 17.20 -36.98
C ASP A 136 24.41 17.50 -36.24
N TRP A 137 23.42 16.66 -36.40
CA TRP A 137 22.07 16.84 -35.83
C TRP A 137 22.04 16.90 -34.28
N THR A 138 23.08 16.48 -33.58
CA THR A 138 23.22 16.60 -32.14
C THR A 138 23.69 17.98 -31.67
N LYS A 139 24.00 18.90 -32.57
CA LYS A 139 24.47 20.25 -32.25
C LYS A 139 23.36 21.29 -32.38
N ALA A 140 23.44 22.34 -31.56
CA ALA A 140 22.45 23.42 -31.52
C ALA A 140 22.35 24.21 -32.84
N THR A 141 23.40 24.17 -33.68
CA THR A 141 23.46 24.86 -34.98
C THR A 141 22.73 24.11 -36.09
N TYR A 142 22.26 22.90 -35.86
CA TYR A 142 21.51 22.12 -36.84
C TYR A 142 20.11 22.68 -37.03
N ASP A 143 19.67 22.82 -38.27
CA ASP A 143 18.31 23.30 -38.58
C ASP A 143 17.30 22.14 -38.56
N ASP A 144 16.43 22.12 -37.56
CA ASP A 144 15.33 21.17 -37.40
C ASP A 144 13.95 21.79 -37.71
N SER A 145 13.93 22.92 -38.41
CA SER A 145 12.67 23.60 -38.75
C SER A 145 11.72 22.79 -39.61
N GLY A 146 12.27 21.86 -40.39
CA GLY A 146 11.51 20.91 -41.22
C GLY A 146 11.03 19.66 -40.46
N TRP A 147 11.38 19.48 -39.20
CA TRP A 147 10.96 18.32 -38.40
C TRP A 147 9.53 18.48 -37.88
N ALA A 148 8.83 17.37 -37.73
CA ALA A 148 7.52 17.36 -37.06
C ALA A 148 7.64 17.73 -35.56
N ARG A 149 6.55 18.10 -34.95
CA ARG A 149 6.47 18.43 -33.52
C ARG A 149 5.55 17.47 -32.80
N GLY A 150 5.99 16.92 -31.68
CA GLY A 150 5.23 15.96 -30.88
C GLY A 150 5.65 15.92 -29.43
N GLU A 151 4.73 15.52 -28.55
CA GLU A 151 5.02 15.29 -27.13
C GLU A 151 5.76 13.98 -26.96
N THR A 152 6.64 13.89 -25.95
CA THR A 152 7.26 12.63 -25.52
C THR A 152 6.21 11.64 -25.04
N GLY A 153 6.58 10.35 -24.98
CA GLY A 153 5.63 9.25 -24.98
C GLY A 153 5.38 8.76 -26.40
N PHE A 154 6.45 8.69 -27.21
CA PHE A 154 6.40 8.19 -28.58
C PHE A 154 6.14 6.68 -28.56
N SER A 155 5.06 6.23 -29.18
CA SER A 155 4.66 4.83 -29.17
C SER A 155 3.79 4.45 -30.36
N SER A 156 3.71 3.16 -30.65
CA SER A 156 2.74 2.59 -31.58
C SER A 156 1.45 2.22 -30.83
N ARG A 157 0.29 2.54 -31.40
CA ARG A 157 -1.03 2.12 -30.85
C ARG A 157 -1.25 0.61 -30.85
N GLU A 158 -0.51 -0.12 -31.67
CA GLU A 158 -0.70 -1.57 -31.82
C GLU A 158 -0.04 -2.38 -30.71
N VAL A 159 0.70 -1.73 -29.84
CA VAL A 159 1.41 -2.40 -28.73
C VAL A 159 0.45 -2.65 -27.58
N LYS A 160 -0.08 -3.86 -27.50
CA LYS A 160 -0.75 -4.36 -26.30
C LYS A 160 0.27 -4.40 -25.15
N GLY A 161 -0.02 -3.69 -24.05
CA GLY A 161 0.88 -3.57 -22.92
C GLY A 161 2.03 -2.60 -23.17
N SER A 162 1.75 -1.48 -23.82
CA SER A 162 2.70 -0.36 -23.89
C SER A 162 3.12 0.04 -22.47
N THR A 163 4.42 0.17 -22.28
CA THR A 163 5.02 0.65 -21.03
C THR A 163 5.05 2.17 -20.95
N THR A 164 4.53 2.86 -21.95
CA THR A 164 4.37 4.30 -21.90
C THR A 164 3.18 4.65 -21.02
N ARG A 165 3.39 5.50 -20.06
CA ARG A 165 2.32 6.06 -19.22
C ARG A 165 1.42 7.00 -19.96
N HIS A 166 1.96 7.58 -21.00
CA HIS A 166 1.37 8.65 -21.77
C HIS A 166 1.74 8.42 -23.24
N LEU A 167 0.72 8.24 -24.07
CA LEU A 167 0.89 8.29 -25.50
C LEU A 167 0.80 9.76 -25.93
N GLY A 168 1.94 10.38 -26.11
CA GLY A 168 2.04 11.75 -26.62
C GLY A 168 1.97 11.76 -28.15
N THR A 169 2.82 10.97 -28.79
CA THR A 169 2.99 10.99 -30.25
C THR A 169 3.07 9.59 -30.82
N LEU A 170 2.37 9.36 -31.94
CA LEU A 170 2.47 8.11 -32.68
C LEU A 170 3.79 8.03 -33.43
N TRP A 171 4.45 6.87 -33.29
CA TRP A 171 5.68 6.52 -33.98
C TRP A 171 5.56 5.08 -34.51
N ASN A 172 5.72 4.87 -35.82
CA ASN A 172 5.49 3.57 -36.43
C ASN A 172 6.66 3.06 -37.32
N THR A 173 7.73 3.82 -37.46
CA THR A 173 8.92 3.45 -38.23
C THR A 173 9.98 2.73 -37.38
N PRO A 174 11.01 2.11 -37.96
CA PRO A 174 12.04 1.40 -37.21
C PRO A 174 12.91 2.29 -36.32
N SER A 175 13.02 3.57 -36.61
CA SER A 175 13.92 4.50 -35.89
C SER A 175 13.28 5.87 -35.72
N LEU A 176 13.73 6.57 -34.68
CA LEU A 176 13.22 7.89 -34.32
C LEU A 176 14.39 8.78 -33.85
N TRP A 177 14.42 10.01 -34.34
CA TRP A 177 15.36 11.04 -33.92
C TRP A 177 14.57 12.19 -33.32
N LEU A 178 15.01 12.68 -32.16
CA LEU A 178 14.33 13.71 -31.37
C LEU A 178 15.31 14.82 -31.04
N ARG A 179 14.79 16.03 -30.97
CA ARG A 179 15.53 17.21 -30.48
C ARG A 179 14.63 18.05 -29.60
N LYS A 180 15.15 18.50 -28.46
CA LYS A 180 14.44 19.37 -27.53
C LYS A 180 15.37 20.44 -26.97
N THR A 181 15.04 21.68 -27.28
CA THR A 181 15.70 22.85 -26.67
C THR A 181 15.02 23.15 -25.35
N PHE A 182 15.79 23.37 -24.30
CA PHE A 182 15.32 23.74 -22.97
C PHE A 182 16.27 24.72 -22.30
N SER A 183 15.80 25.42 -21.26
CA SER A 183 16.61 26.35 -20.48
C SER A 183 16.99 25.76 -19.12
N ALA A 184 18.24 25.93 -18.72
CA ALA A 184 18.72 25.61 -17.37
C ALA A 184 19.32 26.87 -16.73
N GLY A 185 19.03 27.05 -15.41
CA GLY A 185 19.60 28.14 -14.62
C GLY A 185 20.93 27.76 -13.98
N SER A 186 21.62 28.75 -13.41
CA SER A 186 22.85 28.54 -12.64
C SER A 186 22.61 27.77 -11.33
N GLU A 187 21.37 27.80 -10.83
CA GLU A 187 20.92 27.17 -9.56
C GLU A 187 20.34 25.77 -9.77
N THR A 188 20.65 25.11 -10.90
CA THR A 188 20.19 23.72 -11.09
C THR A 188 20.78 22.83 -10.01
N GLY A 189 19.89 22.07 -9.32
CA GLY A 189 20.27 21.11 -8.30
C GLY A 189 20.93 19.84 -8.85
N ASN A 190 20.61 18.68 -8.34
CA ASN A 190 21.06 17.42 -8.89
C ASN A 190 20.21 17.04 -10.11
N LEU A 191 20.84 16.73 -11.23
CA LEU A 191 20.14 16.33 -12.44
C LEU A 191 19.97 14.81 -12.49
N ALA A 192 18.75 14.39 -12.81
CA ALA A 192 18.42 12.99 -13.07
C ALA A 192 17.72 12.87 -14.43
N LEU A 193 18.17 11.93 -15.22
CA LEU A 193 17.55 11.57 -16.49
C LEU A 193 16.68 10.34 -16.29
N ARG A 194 15.36 10.49 -16.49
CA ARG A 194 14.45 9.35 -16.57
C ARG A 194 14.29 8.98 -18.03
N VAL A 195 14.53 7.71 -18.34
CA VAL A 195 14.44 7.17 -19.68
C VAL A 195 13.61 5.89 -19.66
N ALA A 196 12.72 5.75 -20.64
CA ALA A 196 11.99 4.52 -20.89
C ALA A 196 12.03 4.23 -22.39
N HIS A 197 12.56 3.07 -22.79
CA HIS A 197 12.67 2.70 -24.20
C HIS A 197 12.70 1.17 -24.38
N ASP A 198 12.41 0.70 -25.58
CA ASP A 198 12.42 -0.74 -25.89
C ASP A 198 13.51 -1.16 -26.90
N GLY A 199 14.06 -0.24 -27.66
CA GLY A 199 15.16 -0.49 -28.59
C GLY A 199 16.44 0.24 -28.19
N ASP A 200 17.50 0.05 -28.97
CA ASP A 200 18.78 0.72 -28.74
C ASP A 200 18.60 2.24 -28.74
N THR A 201 19.10 2.88 -27.71
CA THR A 201 18.89 4.32 -27.48
C THR A 201 20.18 5.03 -27.12
N ARG A 202 20.38 6.21 -27.73
CA ARG A 202 21.44 7.15 -27.39
C ARG A 202 20.86 8.52 -27.11
N ILE A 203 21.35 9.17 -26.06
CA ILE A 203 20.92 10.52 -25.67
C ILE A 203 22.15 11.41 -25.57
N TYR A 204 22.08 12.57 -26.22
CA TYR A 204 23.11 13.57 -26.24
C TYR A 204 22.64 14.86 -25.60
N LEU A 205 23.48 15.48 -24.79
CA LEU A 205 23.27 16.82 -24.25
C LEU A 205 24.33 17.76 -24.84
N ASN A 206 23.90 18.76 -25.60
CA ASN A 206 24.77 19.70 -26.30
C ASN A 206 25.84 19.01 -27.16
N GLY A 207 25.51 17.89 -27.81
CA GLY A 207 26.42 17.08 -28.62
C GLY A 207 27.28 16.07 -27.82
N THR A 208 27.21 16.07 -26.49
CA THR A 208 27.93 15.11 -25.64
C THR A 208 27.03 13.91 -25.36
N LEU A 209 27.52 12.68 -25.62
CA LEU A 209 26.79 11.45 -25.30
C LEU A 209 26.68 11.29 -23.79
N VAL A 210 25.44 11.36 -23.23
CA VAL A 210 25.18 11.26 -21.79
C VAL A 210 24.55 9.93 -21.39
N TYR A 211 23.87 9.25 -22.33
CA TYR A 211 23.25 7.95 -22.10
C TYR A 211 23.37 7.09 -23.36
N GLU A 212 23.67 5.80 -23.18
CA GLU A 212 23.64 4.80 -24.22
C GLU A 212 23.27 3.43 -23.62
N LYS A 213 22.27 2.79 -24.20
CA LYS A 213 21.83 1.46 -23.80
C LYS A 213 21.31 0.68 -25.02
N GLN A 214 21.64 -0.60 -25.07
CA GLN A 214 21.06 -1.53 -26.03
C GLN A 214 19.84 -2.24 -25.47
N GLY A 215 18.83 -2.43 -26.32
CA GLY A 215 17.59 -3.10 -25.94
C GLY A 215 16.70 -2.27 -25.02
N ARG A 216 15.88 -2.94 -24.25
CA ARG A 216 14.91 -2.31 -23.35
C ARG A 216 15.56 -1.81 -22.08
N ASP A 217 15.20 -0.60 -21.68
CA ASP A 217 15.53 -0.07 -20.37
C ASP A 217 14.42 0.87 -19.86
N TYR A 218 14.27 0.89 -18.55
CA TYR A 218 13.56 1.93 -17.80
C TYR A 218 14.37 2.25 -16.56
N CYS A 219 14.94 3.42 -16.52
CA CYS A 219 15.80 3.79 -15.41
C CYS A 219 15.69 5.29 -15.09
N ILE A 220 15.99 5.59 -13.84
CA ILE A 220 16.34 6.93 -13.40
C ILE A 220 17.85 6.92 -13.23
N VAL A 221 18.53 7.63 -14.13
CA VAL A 221 19.97 7.68 -14.12
C VAL A 221 20.40 8.95 -13.43
N ASN A 222 21.04 8.81 -12.28
CA ASN A 222 21.74 9.92 -11.66
C ASN A 222 23.06 10.14 -12.40
N LEU A 223 23.01 10.96 -13.44
CA LEU A 223 24.17 11.32 -14.28
C LEU A 223 24.78 12.66 -13.85
N ASP A 224 24.64 13.05 -12.59
CA ASP A 224 24.98 14.39 -12.11
C ASP A 224 26.30 14.92 -12.69
N LYS A 225 27.39 14.17 -12.56
CA LYS A 225 28.69 14.59 -13.09
C LYS A 225 28.70 14.75 -14.61
N LYS A 226 28.11 13.81 -15.33
CA LYS A 226 28.10 13.77 -16.80
C LYS A 226 27.14 14.80 -17.38
N LEU A 227 25.95 14.90 -16.80
CA LEU A 227 24.95 15.90 -17.18
C LEU A 227 25.43 17.31 -16.86
N ARG A 228 25.99 17.54 -15.67
CA ARG A 228 26.55 18.85 -15.32
C ARG A 228 27.71 19.27 -16.21
N ALA A 229 28.59 18.35 -16.57
CA ALA A 229 29.69 18.66 -17.48
C ALA A 229 29.24 19.05 -18.91
N ALA A 230 28.10 18.51 -19.33
CA ALA A 230 27.51 18.80 -20.63
C ALA A 230 26.49 19.96 -20.64
N LEU A 231 25.97 20.32 -19.47
CA LEU A 231 24.95 21.39 -19.27
C LEU A 231 25.62 22.77 -19.37
N LYS A 232 24.89 23.72 -19.96
CA LYS A 232 25.26 25.14 -20.02
C LYS A 232 24.22 26.00 -19.30
N GLU A 233 24.64 27.10 -18.75
CA GLU A 233 23.70 28.13 -18.31
C GLU A 233 22.96 28.70 -19.54
N GLY A 234 21.64 28.85 -19.42
CA GLY A 234 20.78 29.29 -20.53
C GLY A 234 20.30 28.13 -21.40
N THR A 235 20.41 28.30 -22.72
CA THR A 235 19.83 27.38 -23.68
C THR A 235 20.67 26.12 -23.87
N ASN A 236 20.04 24.96 -23.75
CA ASN A 236 20.57 23.64 -23.94
C ASN A 236 19.79 22.85 -24.99
N LEU A 237 20.40 21.82 -25.56
CA LEU A 237 19.78 20.90 -26.50
C LEU A 237 19.93 19.47 -26.01
N LEU A 238 18.81 18.79 -25.83
CA LEU A 238 18.75 17.33 -25.73
C LEU A 238 18.47 16.75 -27.13
N ALA A 239 19.26 15.78 -27.56
CA ALA A 239 19.06 15.07 -28.80
C ALA A 239 19.05 13.56 -28.56
N VAL A 240 18.14 12.83 -29.21
CA VAL A 240 17.95 11.40 -29.01
C VAL A 240 17.92 10.66 -30.33
N GLU A 241 18.54 9.50 -30.37
CA GLU A 241 18.35 8.47 -31.36
C GLU A 241 17.84 7.22 -30.68
N THR A 242 16.73 6.66 -31.16
CA THR A 242 16.17 5.42 -30.61
C THR A 242 15.61 4.52 -31.70
N ASN A 243 15.73 3.22 -31.52
CA ASN A 243 15.25 2.22 -32.46
C ASN A 243 14.07 1.44 -31.88
N LYS A 244 13.28 0.83 -32.75
CA LYS A 244 12.24 -0.13 -32.39
C LYS A 244 12.88 -1.39 -31.82
N GLY A 245 12.38 -1.81 -30.62
CA GLY A 245 12.67 -3.11 -30.04
C GLY A 245 11.53 -4.12 -30.28
N ARG A 246 11.18 -4.90 -29.27
CA ARG A 246 10.00 -5.81 -29.32
C ARG A 246 8.70 -5.04 -29.30
N SER A 247 8.64 -4.00 -28.51
CA SER A 247 7.61 -2.97 -28.47
C SER A 247 8.18 -1.71 -29.11
N GLN A 248 7.33 -0.76 -29.39
CA GLN A 248 7.75 0.50 -29.97
C GLN A 248 7.34 1.63 -29.05
N PHE A 249 8.26 2.05 -28.20
CA PHE A 249 8.05 3.19 -27.33
C PHE A 249 9.35 3.87 -26.94
N PHE A 250 9.25 5.15 -26.67
CA PHE A 250 10.30 5.99 -26.10
C PHE A 250 9.67 7.11 -25.27
N ASP A 251 10.18 7.31 -24.06
CA ASP A 251 9.84 8.45 -23.20
C ASP A 251 11.09 8.95 -22.48
N VAL A 252 11.18 10.27 -22.25
CA VAL A 252 12.30 10.89 -21.58
C VAL A 252 11.89 12.12 -20.80
N SER A 253 12.48 12.28 -19.61
CA SER A 253 12.37 13.48 -18.78
C SER A 253 13.73 13.82 -18.18
N LEU A 254 14.03 15.08 -18.01
CA LEU A 254 15.23 15.55 -17.33
C LEU A 254 14.80 16.36 -16.11
N PHE A 255 15.00 15.79 -14.93
CA PHE A 255 14.59 16.40 -13.68
C PHE A 255 15.73 17.19 -13.04
N ASP A 256 15.40 18.38 -12.56
CA ASP A 256 16.22 19.12 -11.59
C ASP A 256 15.79 18.73 -10.17
N MET A 257 16.59 17.90 -9.54
CA MET A 257 16.36 17.38 -8.19
C MET A 257 16.90 18.36 -7.17
N LYS A 258 16.10 19.34 -6.77
CA LYS A 258 16.53 20.44 -5.89
C LYS A 258 17.16 20.02 -4.56
N ASP A 259 16.86 18.83 -4.05
CA ASP A 259 17.28 18.40 -2.72
C ASP A 259 18.16 17.14 -2.69
N GLY A 260 18.69 16.70 -3.81
CA GLY A 260 19.55 15.50 -3.88
C GLY A 260 18.82 14.18 -3.60
N ILE A 261 17.51 14.13 -3.82
CA ILE A 261 16.58 13.12 -3.30
C ILE A 261 16.32 11.97 -4.29
N ALA A 262 17.14 11.77 -5.32
CA ALA A 262 17.02 10.58 -6.18
C ALA A 262 17.08 9.27 -5.35
N ASP A 263 17.74 9.32 -4.20
CA ASP A 263 17.89 8.18 -3.30
C ASP A 263 16.64 7.86 -2.46
N ASP A 264 15.66 8.76 -2.40
CA ASP A 264 14.46 8.57 -1.55
C ASP A 264 13.21 8.15 -2.33
N ILE A 265 13.35 7.97 -3.64
CA ILE A 265 12.22 7.58 -4.47
C ILE A 265 12.00 6.08 -4.36
N LEU A 266 10.82 5.70 -3.90
CA LEU A 266 10.36 4.32 -3.92
C LEU A 266 9.62 4.03 -5.23
N MET A 267 10.08 2.99 -5.91
CA MET A 267 9.54 2.54 -7.19
C MET A 267 8.69 1.29 -6.99
N THR A 268 7.69 1.12 -7.79
CA THR A 268 6.87 -0.10 -7.87
C THR A 268 6.38 -0.61 -6.51
N PRO A 269 5.72 0.23 -5.68
CA PRO A 269 5.17 -0.23 -4.40
C PRO A 269 4.11 -1.29 -4.63
N GLY A 270 4.17 -2.38 -3.85
CA GLY A 270 3.27 -3.49 -4.05
C GLY A 270 3.24 -4.52 -2.93
N GLN A 271 2.45 -5.58 -3.12
CA GLN A 271 2.24 -6.69 -2.20
C GLN A 271 1.86 -6.22 -0.78
N PRO A 272 0.68 -5.60 -0.65
CA PRO A 272 0.26 -4.99 0.60
C PRO A 272 -0.10 -6.03 1.66
N ASN A 273 0.24 -5.72 2.90
CA ASN A 273 -0.26 -6.40 4.08
C ASN A 273 -0.66 -5.33 5.10
N ILE A 274 -1.91 -5.33 5.56
CA ILE A 274 -2.37 -4.41 6.58
C ILE A 274 -2.46 -5.16 7.90
N LEU A 275 -1.70 -4.70 8.88
CA LEU A 275 -1.62 -5.30 10.20
C LEU A 275 -2.01 -4.29 11.29
N ARG A 276 -2.45 -4.81 12.42
CA ARG A 276 -2.56 -3.98 13.62
C ARG A 276 -1.18 -3.74 14.20
N GLY A 277 -0.97 -2.51 14.64
CA GLY A 277 0.23 -2.15 15.39
C GLY A 277 0.26 -2.82 16.77
N PRO A 278 1.41 -2.81 17.44
CA PRO A 278 1.60 -3.48 18.74
C PRO A 278 0.64 -3.01 19.84
N ASN A 279 0.19 -1.75 19.78
CA ASN A 279 -0.79 -1.23 20.75
C ASN A 279 -2.24 -1.65 20.48
N GLY A 280 -2.51 -2.39 19.37
CA GLY A 280 -3.83 -2.87 18.99
C GLY A 280 -4.80 -1.82 18.42
N PHE A 281 -4.42 -0.56 18.32
CA PHE A 281 -5.27 0.54 17.79
C PHE A 281 -4.83 1.02 16.43
N GLU A 282 -3.54 1.09 16.20
CA GLU A 282 -2.97 1.58 14.95
C GLU A 282 -3.07 0.51 13.86
N TRP A 283 -3.21 0.97 12.63
CA TRP A 283 -3.13 0.13 11.43
C TRP A 283 -1.90 0.50 10.63
N TRP A 284 -1.18 -0.52 10.18
CA TRP A 284 0.07 -0.37 9.45
C TRP A 284 0.01 -1.13 8.14
N LEU A 285 0.39 -0.45 7.08
CA LEU A 285 0.65 -1.05 5.78
C LEU A 285 2.11 -1.48 5.73
N ILE A 286 2.34 -2.77 5.49
CA ILE A 286 3.64 -3.30 5.10
C ILE A 286 3.57 -3.59 3.61
N TYR A 287 4.53 -3.11 2.86
CA TYR A 287 4.57 -3.29 1.43
C TYR A 287 6.01 -3.40 0.92
N MET A 288 6.19 -3.99 -0.26
CA MET A 288 7.46 -3.96 -0.94
C MET A 288 7.57 -2.72 -1.81
N ALA A 289 8.79 -2.23 -2.02
CA ALA A 289 9.12 -1.27 -3.07
C ALA A 289 10.59 -1.40 -3.45
N ASN A 290 10.96 -0.81 -4.59
CA ASN A 290 12.35 -0.70 -5.01
C ASN A 290 12.84 0.73 -4.78
N LYS A 291 14.10 0.86 -4.44
CA LYS A 291 14.80 2.12 -4.32
C LYS A 291 15.81 2.21 -5.46
N ASN A 292 15.66 3.19 -6.36
CA ASN A 292 16.62 3.50 -7.43
C ASN A 292 17.19 2.26 -8.15
N ASP A 293 16.32 1.37 -8.67
CA ASP A 293 16.70 0.11 -9.35
C ASP A 293 17.45 -0.90 -8.47
N GLU A 294 17.57 -0.65 -7.18
CA GLU A 294 18.11 -1.60 -6.21
C GLU A 294 17.10 -2.71 -5.90
N HIS A 295 17.52 -3.67 -5.11
CA HIS A 295 16.68 -4.78 -4.67
C HIS A 295 15.44 -4.29 -3.93
N ARG A 296 14.37 -5.05 -4.04
CA ARG A 296 13.13 -4.82 -3.31
C ARG A 296 13.36 -4.85 -1.82
N GLY A 297 12.98 -3.76 -1.16
CA GLY A 297 12.93 -3.66 0.30
C GLY A 297 11.50 -3.76 0.82
N GLN A 298 11.37 -3.92 2.14
CA GLN A 298 10.11 -3.79 2.85
C GLN A 298 10.02 -2.41 3.49
N TYR A 299 8.85 -1.81 3.37
CA TYR A 299 8.53 -0.47 3.88
C TYR A 299 7.25 -0.52 4.69
N ILE A 300 7.10 0.40 5.61
CA ILE A 300 5.91 0.54 6.44
C ILE A 300 5.37 1.96 6.38
N ASN A 301 4.06 2.09 6.35
CA ASN A 301 3.35 3.36 6.51
C ASN A 301 2.12 3.15 7.38
N ARG A 302 1.69 4.21 8.06
CA ARG A 302 0.46 4.16 8.84
C ARG A 302 -0.75 4.18 7.92
N VAL A 303 -1.76 3.35 8.24
CA VAL A 303 -3.07 3.38 7.61
C VAL A 303 -4.03 4.12 8.52
N GLN A 304 -4.72 5.08 7.97
CA GLN A 304 -5.68 5.92 8.68
C GLN A 304 -7.08 5.73 8.07
N PHE A 305 -8.10 5.94 8.89
CA PHE A 305 -9.47 5.98 8.43
C PHE A 305 -10.09 7.32 8.81
N PHE A 306 -10.54 8.05 7.81
CA PHE A 306 -11.36 9.22 8.00
C PHE A 306 -12.80 8.85 7.64
N ASP A 307 -13.65 8.75 8.65
CA ASP A 307 -14.96 8.10 8.57
C ASP A 307 -14.82 6.65 8.04
N LYS A 308 -15.16 6.40 6.78
CA LYS A 308 -15.04 5.09 6.11
C LYS A 308 -13.96 5.04 5.05
N THR A 309 -13.32 6.16 4.76
CA THR A 309 -12.27 6.22 3.73
C THR A 309 -10.92 5.83 4.30
N LEU A 310 -10.27 4.86 3.68
CA LEU A 310 -8.93 4.43 4.01
C LEU A 310 -7.90 5.35 3.36
N PHE A 311 -6.93 5.81 4.15
CA PHE A 311 -5.77 6.58 3.70
C PHE A 311 -4.50 5.89 4.14
N VAL A 312 -3.44 6.09 3.38
CA VAL A 312 -2.09 5.74 3.78
C VAL A 312 -1.30 7.03 3.96
N ASP A 313 -0.72 7.23 5.14
CA ASP A 313 0.21 8.34 5.36
C ASP A 313 1.36 8.19 4.37
N GLY A 314 1.65 9.20 3.64
CA GLY A 314 2.57 9.27 2.51
C GLY A 314 3.72 8.27 2.48
N ILE A 315 4.39 8.15 1.36
CA ILE A 315 5.57 7.30 1.25
C ILE A 315 6.73 8.00 1.95
N THR A 316 7.31 7.33 2.94
CA THR A 316 8.45 7.83 3.70
C THR A 316 9.72 7.08 3.26
N GLY A 317 10.66 7.81 2.66
CA GLY A 317 11.99 7.30 2.37
C GLY A 317 12.95 7.51 3.57
N PRO A 318 14.16 6.92 3.53
CA PRO A 318 15.14 7.01 4.61
C PRO A 318 15.57 8.45 4.99
N ARG A 319 15.32 9.41 4.09
CA ARG A 319 15.70 10.82 4.27
C ARG A 319 14.50 11.76 4.41
N THR A 320 13.30 11.22 4.54
CA THR A 320 12.12 12.06 4.76
C THR A 320 12.28 12.79 6.08
N ALA A 321 12.56 14.10 6.01
CA ALA A 321 12.85 14.89 7.19
C ALA A 321 11.64 14.96 8.13
N GLY A 322 11.88 14.66 9.41
CA GLY A 322 10.92 14.88 10.49
C GLY A 322 9.81 13.86 10.65
N TYR A 323 9.74 12.81 9.82
CA TYR A 323 8.73 11.79 9.98
C TYR A 323 9.31 10.38 9.80
N HIS A 324 9.51 9.71 10.93
CA HIS A 324 9.79 8.29 10.99
C HIS A 324 8.60 7.63 11.70
N PRO A 325 7.67 6.99 10.98
CA PRO A 325 6.54 6.34 11.61
C PRO A 325 7.04 5.15 12.43
N GLU A 326 6.85 5.25 13.74
CA GLU A 326 7.14 4.16 14.67
C GLU A 326 5.83 3.64 15.25
N PRO A 327 5.61 2.32 15.27
CA PRO A 327 4.47 1.73 15.94
C PRO A 327 4.51 2.02 17.44
N SER A 328 3.39 2.48 17.97
CA SER A 328 3.25 2.69 19.41
C SER A 328 3.18 1.36 20.13
N MET A 329 4.01 1.19 21.13
CA MET A 329 4.02 -0.04 21.93
C MET A 329 2.84 -0.06 22.93
N PRO A 330 2.33 -1.24 23.31
CA PRO A 330 1.34 -1.36 24.37
C PRO A 330 1.95 -0.94 25.71
N THR A 331 1.12 -0.48 26.63
CA THR A 331 1.53 -0.14 28.00
C THR A 331 2.12 -1.35 28.71
N PHE A 332 1.63 -2.53 28.39
CA PHE A 332 2.10 -3.82 28.88
C PHE A 332 2.06 -4.86 27.76
N ALA A 333 3.06 -5.71 27.67
CA ALA A 333 3.11 -6.86 26.75
C ALA A 333 3.89 -8.01 27.40
N GLY A 334 3.45 -9.24 27.12
CA GLY A 334 4.08 -10.47 27.60
C GLY A 334 3.37 -11.06 28.84
N LYS A 335 4.05 -12.01 29.52
CA LYS A 335 3.50 -12.67 30.71
C LYS A 335 3.43 -11.69 31.87
N GLY A 336 2.23 -11.32 32.26
CA GLY A 336 1.99 -10.45 33.41
C GLY A 336 2.07 -11.22 34.74
N GLU A 337 2.41 -10.51 35.80
CA GLU A 337 2.13 -10.96 37.16
C GLU A 337 0.64 -10.70 37.44
N THR A 338 -0.07 -11.72 37.90
CA THR A 338 -1.48 -11.62 38.24
C THR A 338 -1.67 -11.68 39.77
N ALA A 339 -2.59 -10.88 40.25
CA ALA A 339 -3.09 -11.00 41.61
C ALA A 339 -3.91 -12.29 41.82
N SER A 340 -4.43 -12.52 43.03
CA SER A 340 -5.24 -13.71 43.38
C SER A 340 -6.46 -13.96 42.48
N PHE A 341 -6.88 -12.98 41.68
CA PHE A 341 -7.96 -13.08 40.69
C PHE A 341 -7.49 -12.87 39.25
N GLY A 342 -6.20 -12.99 38.98
CA GLY A 342 -5.67 -12.78 37.66
C GLY A 342 -5.61 -11.34 37.16
N VAL A 343 -5.87 -10.36 38.00
CA VAL A 343 -5.82 -8.93 37.66
C VAL A 343 -4.37 -8.49 37.40
N LEU A 344 -4.15 -7.77 36.30
CA LEU A 344 -2.81 -7.24 36.00
C LEU A 344 -2.41 -6.13 36.99
N GLN A 345 -1.30 -6.35 37.70
CA GLN A 345 -0.77 -5.39 38.66
C GLN A 345 0.11 -4.32 38.03
N GLN A 346 0.58 -4.55 36.83
CA GLN A 346 1.55 -3.69 36.13
C GLN A 346 0.91 -2.51 35.41
N VAL A 347 -0.44 -2.47 35.33
CA VAL A 347 -1.16 -1.41 34.63
C VAL A 347 -1.92 -0.51 35.59
N GLN A 348 -2.02 0.76 35.23
CA GLN A 348 -2.83 1.71 35.99
C GLN A 348 -4.32 1.54 35.68
N PRO A 349 -5.21 1.68 36.65
CA PRO A 349 -6.65 1.67 36.39
C PRO A 349 -7.04 2.75 35.39
N SER A 350 -7.89 2.39 34.43
CA SER A 350 -8.39 3.32 33.41
C SER A 350 -9.88 3.05 33.12
N VAL A 351 -10.53 4.02 32.51
CA VAL A 351 -11.88 3.89 31.94
C VAL A 351 -11.83 3.54 30.45
N ASP A 352 -10.69 3.75 29.80
CA ASP A 352 -10.48 3.50 28.36
C ASP A 352 -9.23 2.64 28.18
N TYR A 353 -9.41 1.47 27.63
CA TYR A 353 -8.31 0.57 27.27
C TYR A 353 -8.72 -0.52 26.29
N LEU A 354 -7.73 -1.08 25.66
CA LEU A 354 -7.81 -2.33 24.92
C LEU A 354 -6.96 -3.38 25.66
N PHE A 355 -7.51 -4.56 25.84
CA PHE A 355 -6.81 -5.70 26.39
C PHE A 355 -7.05 -6.94 25.52
N GLU A 356 -6.00 -7.68 25.25
CA GLU A 356 -6.06 -8.89 24.46
C GLU A 356 -5.12 -9.96 24.99
N THR A 357 -5.51 -11.20 24.82
CA THR A 357 -4.71 -12.38 25.20
C THR A 357 -5.15 -13.61 24.41
N GLY A 358 -4.22 -14.51 24.14
CA GLY A 358 -4.53 -15.87 23.73
C GLY A 358 -5.05 -16.69 24.93
N VAL A 359 -6.16 -17.40 24.76
CA VAL A 359 -6.74 -18.28 25.76
C VAL A 359 -6.89 -19.67 25.18
N LYS A 360 -6.26 -20.66 25.82
CA LYS A 360 -6.45 -22.07 25.50
C LYS A 360 -7.13 -22.75 26.69
N THR A 361 -8.34 -23.25 26.51
CA THR A 361 -9.12 -23.87 27.56
C THR A 361 -9.98 -25.03 27.04
N GLU A 362 -10.26 -25.99 27.92
CA GLU A 362 -11.29 -27.04 27.75
C GLU A 362 -12.41 -26.86 28.79
N GLY A 363 -12.40 -25.77 29.56
CA GLY A 363 -13.35 -25.46 30.60
C GLY A 363 -13.86 -24.02 30.57
N GLY A 364 -13.99 -23.40 31.73
CA GLY A 364 -14.37 -22.00 31.88
C GLY A 364 -13.16 -21.09 32.12
N ALA A 365 -12.80 -20.27 31.13
CA ALA A 365 -11.71 -19.30 31.26
C ALA A 365 -11.89 -18.12 30.31
N GLY A 366 -11.19 -17.03 30.56
CA GLY A 366 -11.27 -15.85 29.72
C GLY A 366 -10.57 -14.63 30.29
N VAL A 367 -11.10 -13.45 29.98
CA VAL A 367 -10.57 -12.17 30.41
C VAL A 367 -11.42 -11.49 31.45
N ILE A 368 -10.77 -10.87 32.42
CA ILE A 368 -11.40 -9.87 33.31
C ILE A 368 -11.44 -8.58 32.51
N ALA A 369 -12.66 -8.21 32.10
CA ALA A 369 -12.86 -7.02 31.28
C ALA A 369 -12.80 -5.72 32.07
N TRP A 370 -13.04 -5.81 33.38
CA TRP A 370 -12.96 -4.70 34.32
C TRP A 370 -12.89 -5.25 35.76
N TRP A 371 -11.96 -4.76 36.52
CA TRP A 371 -11.84 -5.05 37.92
C TRP A 371 -11.58 -3.79 38.72
N LYS A 372 -12.45 -3.49 39.64
CA LYS A 372 -12.29 -2.47 40.70
C LYS A 372 -12.18 -3.13 42.04
N ASP A 373 -13.15 -3.98 42.39
CA ASP A 373 -13.24 -4.78 43.62
C ASP A 373 -14.17 -5.99 43.37
N ALA A 374 -14.42 -6.78 44.42
CA ALA A 374 -15.25 -7.99 44.33
C ALA A 374 -16.72 -7.75 43.98
N ASP A 375 -17.25 -6.58 44.31
CA ASP A 375 -18.65 -6.17 44.04
C ASP A 375 -18.75 -5.38 42.71
N ASN A 376 -17.60 -5.03 42.09
CA ASN A 376 -17.51 -4.20 40.91
C ASN A 376 -16.48 -4.78 39.93
N CYS A 377 -16.94 -5.67 39.05
CA CYS A 377 -16.08 -6.37 38.08
C CYS A 377 -16.89 -6.88 36.89
N ALA A 378 -16.19 -7.22 35.82
CA ALA A 378 -16.76 -7.80 34.61
C ALA A 378 -15.82 -8.87 34.02
N TYR A 379 -16.41 -9.93 33.50
CA TYR A 379 -15.74 -11.11 32.93
C TYR A 379 -16.30 -11.41 31.56
N VAL A 380 -15.40 -11.67 30.59
CA VAL A 380 -15.74 -12.25 29.31
C VAL A 380 -15.12 -13.63 29.24
N GLY A 381 -15.95 -14.66 29.25
CA GLY A 381 -15.49 -16.04 29.38
C GLY A 381 -15.94 -16.95 28.25
N LEU A 382 -15.14 -17.97 28.00
CA LEU A 382 -15.49 -19.13 27.18
C LEU A 382 -16.03 -20.21 28.13
N ASP A 383 -17.15 -20.83 27.76
CA ASP A 383 -17.83 -21.86 28.54
C ASP A 383 -17.97 -23.11 27.67
N ALA A 384 -17.07 -24.09 27.88
CA ALA A 384 -17.01 -25.29 27.07
C ALA A 384 -18.22 -26.23 27.32
N GLU A 385 -18.75 -26.28 28.55
CA GLU A 385 -19.89 -27.12 28.89
C GLU A 385 -21.14 -26.71 28.10
N ASN A 386 -21.38 -25.38 28.01
CA ASN A 386 -22.54 -24.81 27.31
C ASN A 386 -22.22 -24.41 25.85
N ARG A 387 -21.01 -24.66 25.36
CA ARG A 387 -20.54 -24.27 24.02
C ARG A 387 -20.87 -22.81 23.71
N SER A 388 -20.57 -21.94 24.66
CA SER A 388 -20.90 -20.50 24.59
C SER A 388 -19.77 -19.62 25.05
N TRP A 389 -19.85 -18.37 24.73
CA TRP A 389 -19.12 -17.33 25.44
C TRP A 389 -20.11 -16.47 26.21
N TYR A 390 -19.64 -15.75 27.22
CA TYR A 390 -20.52 -14.92 28.08
C TYR A 390 -19.86 -13.63 28.52
N LEU A 391 -20.69 -12.61 28.74
CA LEU A 391 -20.36 -11.43 29.52
C LEU A 391 -21.08 -11.54 30.88
N ARG A 392 -20.32 -11.50 31.98
CA ARG A 392 -20.79 -11.45 33.33
C ARG A 392 -20.33 -10.15 33.98
N THR A 393 -21.24 -9.38 34.50
CA THR A 393 -20.92 -8.11 35.20
C THR A 393 -21.46 -8.15 36.61
N LEU A 394 -20.70 -7.59 37.59
CA LEU A 394 -21.14 -7.23 38.92
C LEU A 394 -20.96 -5.72 39.05
N VAL A 395 -22.04 -5.03 39.38
CA VAL A 395 -22.02 -3.58 39.62
C VAL A 395 -22.77 -3.31 40.92
N GLY A 396 -22.04 -2.83 41.93
CA GLY A 396 -22.59 -2.69 43.28
C GLY A 396 -23.12 -4.00 43.88
N GLY A 397 -22.46 -5.13 43.60
CA GLY A 397 -22.84 -6.47 44.00
C GLY A 397 -24.03 -7.07 43.24
N LYS A 398 -24.63 -6.36 42.29
CA LYS A 398 -25.70 -6.88 41.44
C LYS A 398 -25.13 -7.56 40.21
N GLU A 399 -25.42 -8.85 40.10
CA GLU A 399 -24.92 -9.66 38.94
C GLU A 399 -25.88 -9.58 37.76
N ASN A 400 -25.27 -9.51 36.55
CA ASN A 400 -25.92 -9.78 35.27
C ASN A 400 -25.02 -10.70 34.45
N LYS A 401 -25.60 -11.73 33.80
CA LYS A 401 -24.88 -12.65 32.91
C LYS A 401 -25.66 -12.84 31.61
N GLU A 402 -25.01 -12.58 30.49
CA GLU A 402 -25.51 -12.83 29.13
C GLU A 402 -24.62 -13.83 28.45
N SER A 403 -25.20 -14.88 27.86
CA SER A 403 -24.45 -15.95 27.16
C SER A 403 -24.88 -16.07 25.70
N TYR A 404 -23.94 -16.39 24.83
CA TYR A 404 -24.11 -16.45 23.38
C TYR A 404 -23.49 -17.71 22.83
N ALA A 405 -24.20 -18.43 21.96
CA ALA A 405 -23.72 -19.66 21.37
C ALA A 405 -22.48 -19.41 20.49
N LEU A 406 -21.49 -20.28 20.62
CA LEU A 406 -20.35 -20.34 19.70
C LEU A 406 -20.72 -21.15 18.45
N PRO A 407 -20.03 -20.92 17.31
CA PRO A 407 -20.22 -21.71 16.11
C PRO A 407 -20.03 -23.22 16.36
N GLU A 408 -20.73 -24.05 15.58
CA GLU A 408 -20.60 -25.52 15.72
C GLU A 408 -19.18 -26.02 15.46
N ASP A 409 -18.43 -25.34 14.60
CA ASP A 409 -17.04 -25.61 14.24
C ASP A 409 -16.02 -24.91 15.16
N PHE A 410 -16.44 -24.40 16.31
CA PHE A 410 -15.52 -23.86 17.31
C PHE A 410 -14.73 -24.99 17.98
N HIS A 411 -13.41 -24.90 17.94
CA HIS A 411 -12.50 -25.90 18.46
C HIS A 411 -12.03 -25.56 19.87
N TRP A 412 -12.17 -26.51 20.80
CA TRP A 412 -11.66 -26.39 22.17
C TRP A 412 -10.23 -26.92 22.26
N GLY A 413 -9.49 -26.54 23.29
CA GLY A 413 -8.12 -27.02 23.51
C GLY A 413 -7.07 -26.43 22.55
N VAL A 414 -7.41 -25.41 21.79
CA VAL A 414 -6.50 -24.59 21.01
C VAL A 414 -6.52 -23.14 21.51
N TYR A 415 -5.52 -22.35 21.13
CA TYR A 415 -5.54 -20.93 21.50
C TYR A 415 -6.60 -20.18 20.68
N HIS A 416 -7.42 -19.42 21.40
CA HIS A 416 -8.36 -18.44 20.86
C HIS A 416 -7.94 -17.05 21.31
N HIS A 417 -7.97 -16.10 20.42
CA HIS A 417 -7.65 -14.72 20.73
C HIS A 417 -8.89 -13.98 21.25
N LEU A 418 -8.88 -13.64 22.54
CA LEU A 418 -9.89 -12.78 23.16
C LEU A 418 -9.38 -11.36 23.25
N ARG A 419 -10.17 -10.44 22.73
CA ARG A 419 -9.91 -9.02 22.77
C ARG A 419 -11.13 -8.28 23.29
N ILE A 420 -10.90 -7.37 24.19
CA ILE A 420 -11.89 -6.41 24.67
C ILE A 420 -11.41 -5.00 24.41
N GLU A 421 -12.33 -4.12 24.09
CA GLU A 421 -12.13 -2.67 24.05
C GLU A 421 -13.14 -2.07 25.02
N ARG A 422 -12.64 -1.41 26.04
CA ARG A 422 -13.43 -0.62 26.96
C ARG A 422 -13.32 0.86 26.59
N ASN A 423 -14.46 1.54 26.49
CA ASN A 423 -14.54 2.99 26.35
C ASN A 423 -15.62 3.50 27.29
N GLY A 424 -15.22 4.01 28.45
CA GLY A 424 -16.12 4.37 29.52
C GLY A 424 -17.02 3.20 29.95
N GLY A 425 -18.34 3.34 29.79
CA GLY A 425 -19.32 2.30 30.06
C GLY A 425 -19.50 1.26 28.95
N CYS A 426 -18.93 1.48 27.76
CA CYS A 426 -19.07 0.60 26.62
C CYS A 426 -18.00 -0.49 26.60
N LEU A 427 -18.43 -1.74 26.36
CA LEU A 427 -17.53 -2.85 26.03
C LEU A 427 -17.78 -3.34 24.61
N LYS A 428 -16.70 -3.59 23.87
CA LYS A 428 -16.71 -4.34 22.61
C LYS A 428 -15.83 -5.57 22.74
N ILE A 429 -16.28 -6.67 22.15
CA ILE A 429 -15.66 -7.99 22.34
C ILE A 429 -15.39 -8.61 20.98
N TRP A 430 -14.16 -9.09 20.80
CA TRP A 430 -13.72 -9.89 19.64
C TRP A 430 -13.24 -11.26 20.10
N LEU A 431 -13.51 -12.24 19.27
CA LEU A 431 -13.01 -13.59 19.39
C LEU A 431 -12.37 -13.99 18.06
N ASP A 432 -11.11 -14.40 18.08
CA ASP A 432 -10.33 -14.77 16.89
C ASP A 432 -10.34 -13.69 15.80
N GLU A 433 -10.03 -12.44 16.18
CA GLU A 433 -9.97 -11.25 15.33
C GLU A 433 -11.29 -10.83 14.67
N ILE A 434 -12.38 -11.53 14.94
CA ILE A 434 -13.73 -11.18 14.48
C ILE A 434 -14.60 -10.75 15.65
N LEU A 435 -15.64 -10.00 15.35
CA LEU A 435 -16.64 -9.64 16.36
C LEU A 435 -17.25 -10.91 16.96
N ALA A 436 -17.31 -11.00 18.28
CA ALA A 436 -17.86 -12.15 18.98
C ALA A 436 -19.30 -12.45 18.51
N PRO A 437 -19.64 -13.72 18.29
CA PRO A 437 -20.95 -14.09 17.75
C PRO A 437 -22.09 -13.69 18.68
N GLY A 438 -23.23 -13.36 18.11
CA GLY A 438 -24.38 -12.83 18.83
C GLY A 438 -24.23 -11.31 19.07
N ARG A 439 -24.32 -10.88 20.31
CA ARG A 439 -24.11 -9.48 20.71
C ARG A 439 -22.64 -9.27 21.10
N HIS A 440 -21.99 -8.27 20.51
CA HIS A 440 -20.56 -7.96 20.71
C HIS A 440 -20.29 -6.51 21.13
N VAL A 441 -21.32 -5.67 21.20
CA VAL A 441 -21.26 -4.29 21.71
C VAL A 441 -22.27 -4.12 22.82
N PHE A 442 -21.79 -3.69 23.97
CA PHE A 442 -22.56 -3.47 25.19
C PHE A 442 -22.34 -2.01 25.60
N ALA A 443 -23.25 -1.12 25.18
CA ALA A 443 -23.09 0.32 25.30
C ALA A 443 -23.02 0.84 26.74
N GLU A 444 -23.72 0.17 27.67
CA GLU A 444 -23.85 0.56 29.07
C GLU A 444 -23.56 -0.64 29.99
N ALA A 445 -22.53 -1.42 29.66
CA ALA A 445 -22.18 -2.60 30.46
C ALA A 445 -21.56 -2.25 31.81
N LEU A 446 -20.86 -1.13 31.91
CA LEU A 446 -20.06 -0.73 33.04
C LEU A 446 -20.35 0.71 33.45
N PRO A 447 -20.04 1.10 34.70
CA PRO A 447 -20.06 2.50 35.10
C PRO A 447 -19.02 3.29 34.30
N ALA A 448 -19.44 4.35 33.60
CA ALA A 448 -18.61 5.08 32.64
C ALA A 448 -17.40 5.79 33.28
N GLU A 449 -17.59 6.29 34.51
CA GLU A 449 -16.57 7.09 35.21
C GLU A 449 -15.71 6.24 36.18
N GLU A 450 -15.97 4.95 36.31
CA GLU A 450 -15.24 4.10 37.23
C GLU A 450 -14.07 3.37 36.59
N ALA A 451 -12.85 3.84 36.88
CA ALA A 451 -11.63 3.19 36.43
C ALA A 451 -11.50 1.76 36.98
N GLY A 452 -10.84 0.91 36.23
CA GLY A 452 -10.49 -0.44 36.63
C GLY A 452 -9.38 -1.00 35.78
N VAL A 453 -8.94 -2.20 36.10
CA VAL A 453 -7.85 -2.90 35.41
C VAL A 453 -8.33 -4.18 34.71
N PRO A 454 -7.75 -4.56 33.58
CA PRO A 454 -8.02 -5.85 32.96
C PRO A 454 -7.24 -6.99 33.64
N GLY A 455 -7.53 -8.21 33.23
CA GLY A 455 -6.82 -9.39 33.68
C GLY A 455 -7.30 -10.65 32.98
N VAL A 456 -6.90 -11.80 33.51
CA VAL A 456 -7.31 -13.12 33.04
C VAL A 456 -7.94 -13.91 34.21
N PHE A 457 -8.83 -14.85 33.91
CA PHE A 457 -9.36 -15.76 34.90
C PHE A 457 -9.48 -17.17 34.36
N ASP A 458 -9.40 -18.14 35.26
CA ASP A 458 -9.55 -19.55 34.97
C ASP A 458 -10.31 -20.25 36.13
N GLU A 459 -11.53 -20.68 35.85
CA GLU A 459 -12.36 -21.37 36.80
C GLU A 459 -11.90 -22.81 37.04
N THR A 460 -11.22 -23.41 36.08
CA THR A 460 -10.79 -24.82 36.10
C THR A 460 -9.34 -25.02 36.51
N LYS A 461 -8.54 -23.96 36.53
CA LYS A 461 -7.11 -23.96 36.80
C LYS A 461 -6.29 -24.80 35.75
N SER A 462 -6.80 -24.91 34.55
CA SER A 462 -6.20 -25.69 33.47
C SER A 462 -5.97 -24.87 32.19
N ALA A 463 -6.45 -23.63 32.18
CA ALA A 463 -6.28 -22.74 31.02
C ALA A 463 -4.83 -22.23 30.89
N LEU A 464 -4.41 -22.02 29.65
CA LEU A 464 -3.16 -21.36 29.30
C LEU A 464 -3.45 -20.01 28.66
N PHE A 465 -2.64 -19.03 29.00
CA PHE A 465 -2.73 -17.66 28.47
C PHE A 465 -1.41 -17.27 27.80
N GLU A 466 -1.54 -16.52 26.69
CA GLU A 466 -0.41 -15.99 25.90
C GLU A 466 -0.53 -14.48 25.69
#